data_941fe581a02329d4f967f1e16e75661b
#
_entry.id   941fe581a02329d4f967f1e16e75661b
#
_cell.length_a   1.000
_cell.length_b   1.000
_cell.length_c   1.000
_cell.angle_alpha   90.00
_cell.angle_beta   90.00
_cell.angle_gamma   90.00
#
_symmetry.space_group_name_H-M   'P 1'
#
loop_
_entity.id
_entity.type
_entity.pdbx_description
1 polymer ?
#
loop_
_entity_poly.entity_id
_entity_poly.type
_entity_poly.pdbx_seq_one_letter_code
_entity_poly.pdbx_strand_id
1 'polypeptide(L)'
;LADPDRKHFLIIGDQSFLYDHNGLYGQKIPQNLIICVLNNGVGGIFDWLPGRASTGPTAQRVFANAQHVNLKGIASAFSVGYQAVSSVEALVEALDTAVGPKIIDSKTEQHVNLAALAALR
;
A
#
# COMPACT_ATOMS: atom_id res chain seq x y z
N LEU A 1 4.53 -12.22 -16.02
CA LEU A 1 4.31 -13.14 -14.91
C LEU A 1 4.31 -14.57 -15.43
N ALA A 2 4.76 -15.52 -14.59
CA ALA A 2 5.08 -16.86 -15.04
C ALA A 2 3.85 -17.68 -15.48
N ASP A 3 2.66 -17.35 -14.95
CA ASP A 3 1.41 -18.04 -15.27
C ASP A 3 0.36 -17.01 -15.70
N PRO A 4 0.01 -16.93 -16.99
CA PRO A 4 -0.95 -15.95 -17.50
C PRO A 4 -2.40 -16.24 -17.08
N ASP A 5 -2.71 -17.49 -16.71
CA ASP A 5 -4.06 -17.93 -16.37
C ASP A 5 -4.42 -17.73 -14.91
N ARG A 6 -3.43 -17.34 -14.08
CA ARG A 6 -3.61 -17.07 -12.66
C ARG A 6 -3.52 -15.58 -12.34
N LYS A 7 -4.34 -15.12 -11.40
CA LYS A 7 -4.16 -13.80 -10.79
C LYS A 7 -2.86 -13.80 -9.96
N HIS A 8 -2.10 -12.74 -10.10
CA HIS A 8 -0.91 -12.48 -9.29
C HIS A 8 -1.16 -11.28 -8.38
N PHE A 9 -0.94 -11.47 -7.10
CA PHE A 9 -1.12 -10.43 -6.10
C PHE A 9 0.24 -9.95 -5.60
N LEU A 10 0.47 -8.63 -5.68
CA LEU A 10 1.55 -7.95 -4.98
C LEU A 10 0.94 -7.22 -3.78
N ILE A 11 1.31 -7.60 -2.56
CA ILE A 11 0.93 -6.88 -1.35
C ILE A 11 2.13 -6.05 -0.92
N ILE A 12 1.94 -4.74 -0.80
CA ILE A 12 3.04 -3.79 -0.57
C ILE A 12 2.56 -2.63 0.30
N GLY A 13 3.42 -2.09 1.16
CA GLY A 13 3.13 -0.86 1.90
C GLY A 13 3.20 0.37 0.99
N ASP A 14 2.50 1.43 1.36
CA ASP A 14 2.43 2.69 0.60
C ASP A 14 3.81 3.31 0.32
N GLN A 15 4.68 3.38 1.33
CA GLN A 15 6.04 3.90 1.17
C GLN A 15 6.86 3.06 0.17
N SER A 16 6.83 1.73 0.30
CA SER A 16 7.54 0.83 -0.61
C SER A 16 6.99 0.95 -2.03
N PHE A 17 5.67 1.04 -2.17
CA PHE A 17 5.04 1.27 -3.48
C PHE A 17 5.52 2.58 -4.11
N LEU A 18 5.63 3.66 -3.33
CA LEU A 18 6.11 4.95 -3.84
C LEU A 18 7.58 4.91 -4.28
N TYR A 19 8.41 4.10 -3.65
CA TYR A 19 9.79 3.90 -4.12
C TYR A 19 9.85 3.10 -5.42
N ASP A 20 8.94 2.12 -5.59
CA ASP A 20 9.03 1.12 -6.65
C ASP A 20 8.01 1.31 -7.79
N HIS A 21 7.10 2.30 -7.71
CA HIS A 21 6.06 2.51 -8.72
C HIS A 21 6.61 2.73 -10.15
N ASN A 22 7.86 3.17 -10.27
CA ASN A 22 8.56 3.27 -11.54
C ASN A 22 8.71 1.92 -12.26
N GLY A 23 8.57 0.80 -11.56
CA GLY A 23 8.49 -0.53 -12.17
C GLY A 23 7.29 -0.71 -13.11
N LEU A 24 6.31 0.18 -13.06
CA LEU A 24 5.18 0.22 -13.99
C LEU A 24 5.54 0.93 -15.32
N TYR A 25 6.67 1.64 -15.38
CA TYR A 25 7.08 2.42 -16.54
C TYR A 25 7.69 1.53 -17.61
N GLY A 26 7.35 1.79 -18.88
CA GLY A 26 8.00 1.19 -20.04
C GLY A 26 7.76 -0.32 -20.24
N GLN A 27 6.98 -0.95 -19.36
CA GLN A 27 6.66 -2.36 -19.45
C GLN A 27 5.19 -2.56 -19.83
N LYS A 28 4.92 -3.65 -20.56
CA LYS A 28 3.54 -4.12 -20.70
C LYS A 28 3.10 -4.71 -19.37
N ILE A 29 2.30 -3.96 -18.62
CA ILE A 29 1.80 -4.41 -17.31
C ILE A 29 0.92 -5.65 -17.53
N PRO A 30 1.21 -6.77 -16.83
CA PRO A 30 0.44 -8.00 -17.00
C PRO A 30 -1.03 -7.79 -16.61
N GLN A 31 -1.94 -8.29 -17.47
CA GLN A 31 -3.39 -8.11 -17.27
C GLN A 31 -3.94 -8.86 -16.05
N ASN A 32 -3.18 -9.76 -15.48
CA ASN A 32 -3.52 -10.55 -14.30
C ASN A 32 -2.80 -10.08 -13.01
N LEU A 33 -2.17 -8.88 -13.03
CA LEU A 33 -1.51 -8.29 -11.86
C LEU A 33 -2.47 -7.44 -11.05
N ILE A 34 -2.62 -7.76 -9.76
CA ILE A 34 -3.35 -6.97 -8.77
C ILE A 34 -2.35 -6.48 -7.72
N ILE A 35 -2.26 -5.18 -7.54
CA ILE A 35 -1.37 -4.54 -6.54
C ILE A 35 -2.24 -4.05 -5.38
N CYS A 36 -2.11 -4.69 -4.22
CA CYS A 36 -2.76 -4.27 -2.99
C CYS A 36 -1.79 -3.40 -2.18
N VAL A 37 -2.06 -2.11 -2.11
CA VAL A 37 -1.26 -1.15 -1.34
C VAL A 37 -1.88 -0.98 0.04
N LEU A 38 -1.15 -1.41 1.09
CA LEU A 38 -1.51 -1.16 2.49
C LEU A 38 -1.11 0.28 2.82
N ASN A 39 -2.09 1.18 2.83
CA ASN A 39 -1.88 2.62 2.87
C ASN A 39 -2.33 3.20 4.22
N ASN A 40 -1.36 3.45 5.10
CA ASN A 40 -1.55 4.19 6.34
C ASN A 40 -1.00 5.63 6.27
N GLY A 41 -0.45 6.03 5.12
CA GLY A 41 0.09 7.36 4.87
C GLY A 41 1.44 7.65 5.54
N VAL A 42 2.06 6.65 6.18
CA VAL A 42 3.31 6.83 6.94
C VAL A 42 4.22 5.60 6.86
N GLY A 43 5.50 5.77 7.13
CA GLY A 43 6.45 4.67 7.33
C GLY A 43 6.25 3.99 8.68
N GLY A 44 5.11 3.32 8.89
CA GLY A 44 4.65 2.81 10.18
C GLY A 44 5.59 1.83 10.88
N ILE A 45 6.45 1.13 10.15
CA ILE A 45 7.43 0.22 10.73
C ILE A 45 8.35 0.91 11.74
N PHE A 46 8.62 2.19 11.56
CA PHE A 46 9.50 2.93 12.44
C PHE A 46 8.92 3.19 13.83
N ASP A 47 7.61 3.16 13.98
CA ASP A 47 6.94 3.29 15.28
C ASP A 47 6.99 1.98 16.08
N TRP A 48 7.31 0.86 15.42
CA TRP A 48 7.38 -0.47 16.04
C TRP A 48 8.75 -0.79 16.62
N LEU A 49 9.79 -0.06 16.21
CA LEU A 49 11.15 -0.32 16.64
C LEU A 49 11.42 0.25 18.04
N PRO A 50 12.00 -0.55 18.96
CA PRO A 50 12.36 -0.08 20.29
C PRO A 50 13.28 1.16 20.24
N GLY A 51 13.05 2.11 21.15
CA GLY A 51 13.88 3.31 21.27
C GLY A 51 13.49 4.48 20.37
N ARG A 52 12.53 4.32 19.46
CA ARG A 52 12.12 5.40 18.54
C ARG A 52 11.06 6.34 19.10
N ALA A 53 10.25 5.91 20.05
CA ALA A 53 9.30 6.79 20.74
C ALA A 53 9.99 7.95 21.50
N SER A 54 11.31 7.86 21.73
CA SER A 54 12.14 8.87 22.39
C SER A 54 12.85 9.85 21.46
N THR A 55 12.80 9.61 20.14
CA THR A 55 13.44 10.50 19.17
C THR A 55 12.46 11.60 18.75
N GLY A 56 12.53 12.76 19.30
CA GLY A 56 11.64 13.90 19.17
C GLY A 56 10.98 14.19 17.80
N PRO A 57 10.17 15.23 17.67
CA PRO A 57 9.29 15.48 16.52
C PRO A 57 10.01 15.51 15.16
N THR A 58 11.28 15.93 15.13
CA THR A 58 12.07 16.00 13.90
C THR A 58 12.41 14.60 13.38
N ALA A 59 12.77 13.67 14.26
CA ALA A 59 13.07 12.29 13.87
C ALA A 59 11.81 11.57 13.40
N GLN A 60 10.69 11.76 14.09
CA GLN A 60 9.39 11.25 13.62
C GLN A 60 9.04 11.75 12.21
N ARG A 61 9.20 13.05 11.95
CA ARG A 61 8.92 13.62 10.63
C ARG A 61 9.81 13.03 9.54
N VAL A 62 11.07 12.75 9.82
CA VAL A 62 12.03 12.21 8.84
C VAL A 62 11.82 10.71 8.62
N PHE A 63 11.59 9.95 9.69
CA PHE A 63 11.50 8.49 9.61
C PHE A 63 10.09 7.99 9.27
N ALA A 64 9.06 8.57 9.85
CA ALA A 64 7.68 8.21 9.51
C ALA A 64 7.31 8.74 8.12
N ASN A 65 7.95 9.84 7.68
CA ASN A 65 7.84 10.39 6.33
C ASN A 65 6.38 10.40 5.83
N ALA A 66 5.49 11.06 6.60
CA ALA A 66 4.07 11.12 6.26
C ALA A 66 3.87 11.62 4.82
N GLN A 67 3.17 10.84 4.02
CA GLN A 67 2.93 11.10 2.61
C GLN A 67 1.43 11.22 2.34
N HIS A 68 1.05 12.25 1.59
CA HIS A 68 -0.30 12.39 1.05
C HIS A 68 -0.28 12.21 -0.46
N VAL A 69 0.09 11.00 -0.91
CA VAL A 69 0.23 10.72 -2.33
C VAL A 69 -1.11 10.28 -2.93
N ASN A 70 -1.40 10.82 -4.09
CA ASN A 70 -2.57 10.44 -4.86
C ASN A 70 -2.31 9.16 -5.67
N LEU A 71 -2.53 8.00 -5.07
CA LEU A 71 -2.36 6.70 -5.73
C LEU A 71 -3.28 6.55 -6.95
N LYS A 72 -4.46 7.18 -6.94
CA LYS A 72 -5.35 7.23 -8.11
C LYS A 72 -4.69 7.95 -9.28
N GLY A 73 -3.97 9.04 -9.00
CA GLY A 73 -3.20 9.78 -10.02
C GLY A 73 -2.09 8.91 -10.61
N ILE A 74 -1.38 8.14 -9.78
CA ILE A 74 -0.35 7.20 -10.24
C ILE A 74 -0.99 6.12 -11.13
N ALA A 75 -2.06 5.48 -10.66
CA ALA A 75 -2.77 4.47 -11.45
C ALA A 75 -3.19 4.99 -12.82
N SER A 76 -3.74 6.21 -12.85
CA SER A 76 -4.15 6.88 -14.10
C SER A 76 -2.96 7.13 -15.03
N ALA A 77 -1.82 7.58 -14.50
CA ALA A 77 -0.61 7.85 -15.28
C ALA A 77 -0.07 6.61 -16.01
N PHE A 78 -0.26 5.43 -15.41
CA PHE A 78 0.16 4.15 -15.99
C PHE A 78 -0.98 3.36 -16.65
N SER A 79 -2.18 3.93 -16.78
CA SER A 79 -3.37 3.28 -17.32
C SER A 79 -3.74 1.98 -16.58
N VAL A 80 -3.55 1.97 -15.27
CA VAL A 80 -3.89 0.87 -14.35
C VAL A 80 -5.22 1.17 -13.67
N GLY A 81 -6.08 0.17 -13.49
CA GLY A 81 -7.33 0.32 -12.73
C GLY A 81 -7.05 0.73 -11.27
N TYR A 82 -8.00 1.43 -10.64
CA TYR A 82 -7.87 1.88 -9.26
C TYR A 82 -9.16 1.67 -8.48
N GLN A 83 -9.01 1.21 -7.24
CA GLN A 83 -10.10 1.06 -6.28
C GLN A 83 -9.60 1.34 -4.87
N ALA A 84 -10.25 2.29 -4.16
CA ALA A 84 -9.98 2.51 -2.74
C ALA A 84 -10.93 1.68 -1.88
N VAL A 85 -10.42 1.13 -0.78
CA VAL A 85 -11.17 0.38 0.23
C VAL A 85 -10.73 0.80 1.63
N SER A 86 -11.63 0.73 2.59
CA SER A 86 -11.38 1.14 3.99
C SER A 86 -11.91 0.16 5.04
N SER A 87 -12.38 -1.03 4.62
CA SER A 87 -12.77 -2.12 5.53
C SER A 87 -12.23 -3.45 5.01
N VAL A 88 -12.17 -4.43 5.90
CA VAL A 88 -11.72 -5.79 5.58
C VAL A 88 -12.65 -6.44 4.57
N GLU A 89 -13.96 -6.28 4.75
CA GLU A 89 -14.98 -6.84 3.87
C GLU A 89 -14.84 -6.29 2.45
N ALA A 90 -14.67 -4.95 2.33
CA ALA A 90 -14.47 -4.31 1.05
C ALA A 90 -13.13 -4.71 0.39
N LEU A 91 -12.08 -4.96 1.20
CA LEU A 91 -10.81 -5.45 0.69
C LEU A 91 -10.94 -6.86 0.13
N VAL A 92 -11.60 -7.77 0.86
CA VAL A 92 -11.82 -9.15 0.41
C VAL A 92 -12.62 -9.16 -0.90
N GLU A 93 -13.74 -8.43 -0.95
CA GLU A 93 -14.55 -8.29 -2.16
C GLU A 93 -13.73 -7.72 -3.34
N ALA A 94 -12.93 -6.68 -3.09
CA ALA A 94 -12.09 -6.07 -4.12
C ALA A 94 -11.02 -7.04 -4.65
N LEU A 95 -10.43 -7.87 -3.80
CA LEU A 95 -9.44 -8.88 -4.21
C LEU A 95 -10.09 -10.00 -5.02
N ASP A 96 -11.27 -10.49 -4.60
CA ASP A 96 -11.97 -11.55 -5.28
C ASP A 96 -12.47 -11.13 -6.67
N THR A 97 -13.03 -9.92 -6.76
CA THR A 97 -13.65 -9.39 -7.99
C THR A 97 -12.66 -8.67 -8.90
N ALA A 98 -11.42 -8.41 -8.44
CA ALA A 98 -10.45 -7.65 -9.22
C ALA A 98 -10.19 -8.25 -10.59
N VAL A 99 -10.30 -7.40 -11.60
CA VAL A 99 -9.85 -7.65 -12.97
C VAL A 99 -8.78 -6.60 -13.26
N GLY A 100 -7.60 -7.04 -13.62
CA GLY A 100 -6.46 -6.15 -13.68
C GLY A 100 -5.87 -5.91 -15.05
N PRO A 101 -4.87 -5.05 -15.11
CA PRO A 101 -4.05 -4.61 -13.98
C PRO A 101 -4.79 -3.59 -13.10
N LYS A 102 -4.70 -3.75 -11.79
CA LYS A 102 -5.43 -2.89 -10.84
C LYS A 102 -4.61 -2.62 -9.58
N ILE A 103 -4.68 -1.37 -9.09
CA ILE A 103 -4.22 -0.98 -7.76
C ILE A 103 -5.43 -0.93 -6.82
N ILE A 104 -5.39 -1.71 -5.74
CA ILE A 104 -6.33 -1.65 -4.62
C ILE A 104 -5.65 -0.88 -3.50
N ASP A 105 -6.16 0.32 -3.20
CA ASP A 105 -5.66 1.22 -2.15
C ASP A 105 -6.41 0.91 -0.85
N SER A 106 -5.82 0.03 -0.02
CA SER A 106 -6.37 -0.35 1.27
C SER A 106 -5.99 0.67 2.33
N LYS A 107 -6.89 1.61 2.60
CA LYS A 107 -6.68 2.70 3.53
C LYS A 107 -6.87 2.24 4.98
N THR A 108 -5.87 2.52 5.79
CA THR A 108 -5.89 2.29 7.23
C THR A 108 -5.42 3.54 7.97
N GLU A 109 -5.67 3.60 9.27
CA GLU A 109 -5.23 4.71 10.10
C GLU A 109 -4.09 4.27 11.02
N GLN A 110 -3.04 5.08 11.10
CA GLN A 110 -1.84 4.79 11.89
C GLN A 110 -2.16 4.43 13.35
N HIS A 111 -3.05 5.19 13.99
CA HIS A 111 -3.39 4.94 15.38
C HIS A 111 -4.13 3.60 15.59
N VAL A 112 -4.95 3.17 14.63
CA VAL A 112 -5.64 1.86 14.66
C VAL A 112 -4.62 0.73 14.52
N ASN A 113 -3.65 0.90 13.61
CA ASN A 113 -2.58 -0.09 13.41
C ASN A 113 -1.72 -0.26 14.67
N LEU A 114 -1.38 0.86 15.35
CA LEU A 114 -0.61 0.82 16.60
C LEU A 114 -1.40 0.16 17.74
N ALA A 115 -2.69 0.43 17.87
CA ALA A 115 -3.55 -0.20 18.85
C ALA A 115 -3.68 -1.71 18.62
N ALA A 116 -3.86 -2.14 17.35
CA ALA A 116 -3.90 -3.55 16.98
C ALA A 116 -2.58 -4.26 17.31
N LEU A 117 -1.44 -3.64 17.01
CA LEU A 117 -0.13 -4.19 17.34
C LEU A 117 0.09 -4.34 18.85
N ALA A 118 -0.33 -3.34 19.64
CA ALA A 118 -0.22 -3.39 21.10
C ALA A 118 -1.05 -4.54 21.70
N ALA A 119 -2.19 -4.87 21.10
CA ALA A 119 -3.05 -5.98 21.52
C ALA A 119 -2.46 -7.37 21.22
N LEU A 120 -1.47 -7.47 20.33
CA LEU A 120 -0.79 -8.72 19.96
C LEU A 120 0.46 -9.01 20.79
N ARG A 121 0.87 -8.10 21.67
CA ARG A 121 2.04 -8.23 22.57
C ARG A 121 1.62 -8.59 23.98
#